data_7f7ea9174584c56ff6b6cdf998b1c7d5
#
_entry.id   7f7ea9174584c56ff6b6cdf998b1c7d5
#
_cell.length_a   1.000
_cell.length_b   1.000
_cell.length_c   1.000
_cell.angle_alpha   90.00
_cell.angle_beta   90.00
_cell.angle_gamma   90.00
#
_symmetry.space_group_name_H-M   'P 1'
#
loop_
_entity.id
_entity.type
_entity.pdbx_description
1 polymer ?
#
loop_
_entity_poly.entity_id
_entity_poly.type
_entity_poly.pdbx_seq_one_letter_code
_entity_poly.pdbx_strand_id
1 'polypeptide(L)'
;AYVPDVLGLRNMSAVDAVHSSSLNVSRLRFDDTVKDYDDSLAAMVYRQVPEPSDSLYARKGDDVILYLTIDENKIPQRLEKKYSDKK
;
A
#
# COMPACT_ATOMS: atom_id res chain seq x y z
N ALA A 1 -2.88 10.96 -13.36
CA ALA A 1 -2.80 9.58 -12.84
C ALA A 1 -3.79 9.37 -11.71
N TYR A 2 -4.41 8.21 -11.66
CA TYR A 2 -5.27 7.84 -10.53
C TYR A 2 -4.43 7.19 -9.46
N VAL A 3 -4.87 7.33 -8.21
CA VAL A 3 -4.14 6.76 -7.07
C VAL A 3 -4.36 5.25 -7.06
N PRO A 4 -3.29 4.45 -7.21
CA PRO A 4 -3.45 3.00 -7.24
C PRO A 4 -3.76 2.45 -5.86
N ASP A 5 -4.42 1.30 -5.83
CA ASP A 5 -4.69 0.57 -4.60
C ASP A 5 -3.52 -0.38 -4.33
N VAL A 6 -2.66 -0.01 -3.39
CA VAL A 6 -1.51 -0.84 -3.02
C VAL A 6 -1.67 -1.48 -1.65
N LEU A 7 -2.87 -1.39 -1.07
CA LEU A 7 -3.13 -1.99 0.23
C LEU A 7 -2.96 -3.51 0.13
N GLY A 8 -2.25 -4.08 1.10
CA GLY A 8 -1.97 -5.51 1.13
C GLY A 8 -0.75 -5.94 0.32
N LEU A 9 -0.18 -5.06 -0.47
CA LEU A 9 1.03 -5.38 -1.21
C LEU A 9 2.25 -5.27 -0.31
N ARG A 10 3.26 -6.08 -0.60
CA ARG A 10 4.52 -5.97 0.12
C ARG A 10 5.28 -4.73 -0.32
N ASN A 11 6.23 -4.33 0.51
CA ASN A 11 7.00 -3.09 0.35
C ASN A 11 7.45 -2.85 -1.09
N MET A 12 8.23 -3.77 -1.66
CA MET A 12 8.79 -3.55 -3.00
C MET A 12 7.71 -3.51 -4.08
N SER A 13 6.72 -4.39 -3.97
CA SER A 13 5.62 -4.41 -4.94
C SER A 13 4.79 -3.14 -4.88
N ALA A 14 4.57 -2.63 -3.67
CA ALA A 14 3.80 -1.40 -3.48
C ALA A 14 4.54 -0.21 -4.09
N VAL A 15 5.83 -0.10 -3.83
CA VAL A 15 6.65 0.98 -4.40
C VAL A 15 6.64 0.92 -5.93
N ASP A 16 6.79 -0.27 -6.49
CA ASP A 16 6.75 -0.43 -7.95
C ASP A 16 5.39 -0.02 -8.52
N ALA A 17 4.31 -0.39 -7.86
CA ALA A 17 2.97 -0.05 -8.32
C ALA A 17 2.74 1.46 -8.32
N VAL A 18 3.21 2.15 -7.27
CA VAL A 18 3.10 3.61 -7.19
C VAL A 18 3.89 4.25 -8.33
N HIS A 19 5.12 3.80 -8.54
CA HIS A 19 5.96 4.35 -9.61
C HIS A 19 5.36 4.08 -10.99
N SER A 20 4.75 2.92 -11.18
CA SER A 20 4.10 2.58 -12.46
C SER A 20 2.91 3.48 -12.76
N SER A 21 2.33 4.08 -11.73
CA SER A 21 1.24 5.04 -11.89
C SER A 21 1.74 6.48 -12.06
N SER A 22 3.05 6.65 -12.25
CA SER A 22 3.69 7.97 -12.39
C SER A 22 3.60 8.82 -11.14
N LEU A 23 3.49 8.17 -9.99
CA LEU A 23 3.48 8.83 -8.70
C LEU A 23 4.80 8.53 -7.97
N ASN A 24 5.05 9.25 -6.90
CA ASN A 24 6.29 9.15 -6.15
C ASN A 24 6.00 8.67 -4.73
N VAL A 25 6.85 7.76 -4.21
CA VAL A 25 6.75 7.36 -2.81
C VAL A 25 7.62 8.31 -2.01
N SER A 26 7.01 9.21 -1.25
CA SER A 26 7.75 10.19 -0.47
C SER A 26 8.20 9.63 0.87
N ARG A 27 7.45 8.70 1.44
CA ARG A 27 7.78 8.09 2.72
C ARG A 27 7.29 6.66 2.81
N LEU A 28 8.10 5.84 3.46
CA LEU A 28 7.72 4.51 3.92
C LEU A 28 7.70 4.57 5.44
N ARG A 29 6.52 4.40 6.03
CA ARG A 29 6.37 4.43 7.48
C ARG A 29 6.09 3.03 7.98
N PHE A 30 6.93 2.57 8.89
CA PHE A 30 6.83 1.24 9.47
C PHE A 30 6.27 1.35 10.87
N ASP A 31 5.34 0.45 11.20
CA ASP A 31 4.80 0.42 12.55
C ASP A 31 5.75 -0.32 13.50
N ASP A 32 5.34 -0.48 14.76
CA ASP A 32 6.19 -1.09 15.77
C ASP A 32 6.35 -2.60 15.62
N THR A 33 5.64 -3.25 14.71
CA THR A 33 5.85 -4.67 14.44
C THR A 33 7.09 -4.90 13.57
N VAL A 34 7.55 -3.86 12.86
CA VAL A 34 8.74 -3.95 12.03
C VAL A 34 9.96 -3.64 12.87
N LYS A 35 10.78 -4.65 13.13
CA LYS A 35 11.89 -4.53 14.08
C LYS A 35 13.25 -4.45 13.43
N ASP A 36 13.41 -5.00 12.24
CA ASP A 36 14.70 -5.04 11.56
C ASP A 36 14.51 -4.93 10.05
N TYR A 37 15.60 -5.02 9.32
CA TYR A 37 15.61 -4.89 7.89
C TYR A 37 14.77 -5.97 7.20
N ASP A 38 14.89 -7.21 7.65
CA ASP A 38 14.11 -8.30 7.06
C ASP A 38 12.63 -8.07 7.22
N ASP A 39 12.22 -7.59 8.40
CA ASP A 39 10.81 -7.23 8.62
C ASP A 39 10.37 -6.14 7.67
N SER A 40 11.22 -5.16 7.40
CA SER A 40 10.86 -4.06 6.50
C SER A 40 10.61 -4.55 5.08
N LEU A 41 11.33 -5.57 4.64
CA LEU A 41 11.13 -6.14 3.30
C LEU A 41 9.85 -6.98 3.24
N ALA A 42 9.49 -7.63 4.32
CA ALA A 42 8.30 -8.48 4.39
C ALA A 42 7.03 -7.67 4.69
N ALA A 43 7.18 -6.44 5.15
CA ALA A 43 6.05 -5.62 5.56
C ALA A 43 5.09 -5.35 4.41
N MET A 44 3.81 -5.26 4.75
CA MET A 44 2.73 -5.02 3.79
C MET A 44 2.05 -3.70 4.09
N VAL A 45 1.52 -3.08 3.05
CA VAL A 45 0.84 -1.78 3.19
C VAL A 45 -0.52 -2.00 3.86
N TYR A 46 -0.72 -1.37 5.00
CA TYR A 46 -2.03 -1.40 5.67
C TYR A 46 -2.77 -0.06 5.52
N ARG A 47 -2.08 0.97 5.09
CA ARG A 47 -2.67 2.28 4.87
C ARG A 47 -1.84 3.04 3.83
N GLN A 48 -2.49 3.83 3.02
CA GLN A 48 -1.80 4.72 2.08
C GLN A 48 -2.44 6.10 2.10
N VAL A 49 -1.64 7.11 1.83
CA VAL A 49 -2.12 8.49 1.74
C VAL A 49 -1.53 9.08 0.46
N PRO A 50 -2.35 9.49 -0.51
CA PRO A 50 -3.81 9.47 -0.48
C PRO A 50 -4.38 8.05 -0.61
N GLU A 51 -5.63 7.90 -0.20
CA GLU A 51 -6.31 6.60 -0.30
C GLU A 51 -6.54 6.22 -1.75
N PRO A 52 -6.67 4.90 -2.04
CA PRO A 52 -6.90 4.49 -3.42
C PRO A 52 -8.21 5.07 -3.95
N SER A 53 -8.17 5.55 -5.17
CA SER A 53 -9.37 6.15 -5.76
C SER A 53 -9.25 6.15 -7.27
N ASP A 54 -10.31 5.76 -7.95
CA ASP A 54 -10.41 5.89 -9.39
C ASP A 54 -11.13 7.17 -9.80
N SER A 55 -11.60 7.94 -8.83
CA SER A 55 -12.25 9.24 -9.09
C SER A 55 -11.39 10.43 -8.68
N LEU A 56 -10.40 10.22 -7.83
CA LEU A 56 -9.48 11.28 -7.43
C LEU A 56 -8.25 11.24 -8.31
N TYR A 57 -8.08 12.25 -9.12
CA TYR A 57 -6.98 12.32 -10.08
C TYR A 57 -5.79 13.03 -9.48
N ALA A 58 -4.67 12.32 -9.35
CA ALA A 58 -3.41 12.89 -8.87
C ALA A 58 -2.55 13.32 -10.06
N ARG A 59 -1.70 14.30 -9.84
CA ARG A 59 -0.76 14.75 -10.87
C ARG A 59 0.44 13.81 -10.91
N LYS A 60 1.05 13.71 -12.09
CA LYS A 60 2.30 12.96 -12.22
C LYS A 60 3.34 13.53 -11.26
N GLY A 61 4.01 12.65 -10.54
CA GLY A 61 5.02 13.06 -9.58
C GLY A 61 4.50 13.40 -8.20
N ASP A 62 3.17 13.39 -7.99
CA ASP A 62 2.61 13.62 -6.66
C ASP A 62 3.07 12.55 -5.69
N ASP A 63 3.17 12.93 -4.42
CA ASP A 63 3.72 12.07 -3.39
C ASP A 63 2.66 11.14 -2.79
N VAL A 64 3.10 9.93 -2.50
CA VAL A 64 2.30 8.94 -1.79
C VAL A 64 3.07 8.50 -0.55
N ILE A 65 2.38 8.40 0.58
CA ILE A 65 2.95 7.88 1.81
C ILE A 65 2.37 6.50 2.04
N LEU A 66 3.24 5.53 2.32
CA LEU A 66 2.84 4.15 2.58
C LEU A 66 3.10 3.81 4.03
N TYR A 67 2.10 3.19 4.68
CA TYR A 67 2.20 2.70 6.05
C TYR A 67 2.24 1.19 6.00
N LEU A 68 3.27 0.60 6.59
CA LEU A 68 3.59 -0.81 6.44
C LEU A 68 3.66 -1.52 7.80
N THR A 69 3.22 -2.78 7.80
CA THR A 69 3.19 -3.60 9.00
C THR A 69 3.47 -5.05 8.63
N ILE A 70 3.94 -5.84 9.59
CA ILE A 70 3.98 -7.29 9.41
C ILE A 70 2.79 -7.99 10.07
N ASP A 71 1.91 -7.22 10.70
CA ASP A 71 0.70 -7.76 11.32
C ASP A 71 -0.42 -7.84 10.28
N GLU A 72 -0.68 -9.05 9.83
CA GLU A 72 -1.70 -9.29 8.80
C GLU A 72 -3.09 -8.84 9.23
N ASN A 73 -3.34 -8.76 10.53
CA ASN A 73 -4.65 -8.33 11.02
C ASN A 73 -4.93 -6.85 10.76
N LYS A 74 -3.90 -6.08 10.50
CA LYS A 74 -4.07 -4.67 10.16
C LYS A 74 -4.39 -4.44 8.69
N ILE A 75 -4.21 -5.46 7.86
CA ILE A 75 -4.43 -5.32 6.41
C ILE A 75 -5.92 -5.35 6.12
N PRO A 76 -6.44 -4.39 5.32
CA PRO A 76 -7.85 -4.42 4.94
C PRO A 76 -8.21 -5.71 4.21
N GLN A 77 -9.38 -6.25 4.52
CA GLN A 77 -9.79 -7.57 4.07
C GLN A 77 -10.70 -7.53 2.85
N ARG A 78 -10.52 -6.54 2.00
CA ARG A 78 -11.42 -6.34 0.86
C ARG A 78 -11.38 -7.47 -0.15
N LEU A 79 -10.21 -8.02 -0.39
CA LEU A 79 -10.07 -9.12 -1.35
C LEU A 79 -10.68 -10.41 -0.81
N GLU A 80 -10.55 -10.65 0.48
CA GLU A 80 -11.18 -11.80 1.11
C GLU A 80 -12.69 -11.74 1.00
N LYS A 81 -13.28 -10.58 1.20
CA LYS A 81 -14.70 -10.38 1.03
C LYS A 81 -15.15 -10.76 -0.37
N LYS A 82 -14.40 -10.35 -1.36
CA LYS A 82 -14.70 -10.67 -2.75
C LYS A 82 -14.73 -12.17 -2.97
N TYR A 83 -13.76 -12.87 -2.45
CA TYR A 83 -13.70 -14.31 -2.61
C TYR A 83 -14.81 -15.00 -1.85
N SER A 84 -15.16 -14.52 -0.69
CA SER A 84 -16.25 -15.06 0.10
C SER A 84 -17.58 -14.96 -0.64
N ASP A 85 -17.78 -13.87 -1.33
CA ASP A 85 -19.01 -13.63 -2.07
C ASP A 85 -19.22 -14.62 -3.21
N LYS A 86 -18.17 -15.23 -3.68
CA LYS A 86 -18.26 -16.19 -4.77
C LYS A 86 -18.74 -17.57 -4.32
N LYS A 87 -18.76 -17.78 -3.07
CA LYS A 87 -19.19 -19.06 -2.51
C LYS A 87 -20.67 -19.06 -2.22
#